data_7f7e488e7fb684bf59525d725f4c0fde
#
_entry.id   7f7e488e7fb684bf59525d725f4c0fde
#
_cell.length_a   1.000
_cell.length_b   1.000
_cell.length_c   1.000
_cell.angle_alpha   90.00
_cell.angle_beta   90.00
_cell.angle_gamma   90.00
#
_symmetry.space_group_name_H-M   'P 1'
#
loop_
_entity.id
_entity.type
_entity.pdbx_description
1 polymer ?
#
loop_
_entity_poly.entity_id
_entity_poly.type
_entity_poly.pdbx_seq_one_letter_code
_entity_poly.pdbx_strand_id
1 'polypeptide(L)'
;FLFSRKAQEVFEKAEGEAALLALLSQCFRKYGIYDLAVVENAQYGYLSLNLESMPVNIDWPDTIPKKGEGIFLRFTDINVVPKEAFPYVANTIKQINIVMKSLIPEINIEIYNAFDKLLKDGKDGVQFEIIAMRGENRIPLLYESAGIKTLISICSNLVACYNRESYCLVVDELDSGIYEYLLGECLEVMQDKAKGQLIFTSHNLRPLEILENDSLLYTTVNPENCYIKSTYIKNTQNTRLSYLRTIKLGGQK
;
A
#
# COMPACT_ATOMS: atom_id res chain seq x y z
N PHE A 1 18.30 -4.68 -20.84
CA PHE A 1 16.94 -4.72 -20.28
C PHE A 1 16.17 -3.45 -20.67
N LEU A 2 14.90 -3.58 -21.07
CA LEU A 2 14.05 -2.51 -21.61
C LEU A 2 13.95 -1.28 -20.68
N PHE A 3 13.95 -1.50 -19.37
CA PHE A 3 13.84 -0.46 -18.33
C PHE A 3 15.18 0.02 -17.77
N SER A 4 16.32 -0.35 -18.39
CA SER A 4 17.64 0.11 -17.95
C SER A 4 17.88 1.59 -18.31
N ARG A 5 18.79 2.27 -17.60
CA ARG A 5 19.18 3.65 -17.91
C ARG A 5 19.69 3.79 -19.36
N LYS A 6 20.51 2.83 -19.82
CA LYS A 6 21.02 2.82 -21.20
C LYS A 6 19.91 2.74 -22.25
N ALA A 7 18.86 1.94 -21.99
CA ALA A 7 17.69 1.88 -22.87
C ALA A 7 16.93 3.22 -22.89
N GLN A 8 16.79 3.89 -21.75
CA GLN A 8 16.14 5.21 -21.68
C GLN A 8 16.90 6.28 -22.46
N GLU A 9 18.23 6.32 -22.38
CA GLU A 9 19.08 7.24 -23.16
C GLU A 9 18.93 7.02 -24.68
N VAL A 10 18.75 5.77 -25.12
CA VAL A 10 18.47 5.43 -26.51
C VAL A 10 17.05 5.87 -26.90
N PHE A 11 16.07 5.67 -26.01
CA PHE A 11 14.69 6.03 -26.25
C PHE A 11 14.47 7.54 -26.34
N GLU A 12 15.23 8.36 -25.60
CA GLU A 12 15.16 9.82 -25.69
C GLU A 12 15.50 10.38 -27.08
N LYS A 13 16.22 9.60 -27.90
CA LYS A 13 16.62 9.96 -29.27
C LYS A 13 15.82 9.21 -30.34
N ALA A 14 14.80 8.46 -29.95
CA ALA A 14 14.04 7.63 -30.86
C ALA A 14 13.00 8.45 -31.64
N GLU A 15 12.79 8.10 -32.91
CA GLU A 15 11.80 8.70 -33.81
C GLU A 15 10.84 7.64 -34.37
N GLY A 16 9.68 8.07 -34.86
CA GLY A 16 8.68 7.19 -35.47
C GLY A 16 8.13 6.13 -34.51
N GLU A 17 8.03 4.89 -34.98
CA GLU A 17 7.53 3.75 -34.18
C GLU A 17 8.38 3.49 -32.92
N ALA A 18 9.68 3.73 -33.01
CA ALA A 18 10.58 3.58 -31.88
C ALA A 18 10.27 4.61 -30.77
N ALA A 19 9.82 5.80 -31.13
CA ALA A 19 9.37 6.82 -30.15
C ALA A 19 8.10 6.37 -29.41
N LEU A 20 7.18 5.69 -30.09
CA LEU A 20 5.97 5.13 -29.45
C LEU A 20 6.34 4.02 -28.45
N LEU A 21 7.25 3.12 -28.82
CA LEU A 21 7.75 2.07 -27.93
C LEU A 21 8.49 2.67 -26.72
N ALA A 22 9.25 3.75 -26.95
CA ALA A 22 9.91 4.50 -25.90
C ALA A 22 8.91 5.10 -24.91
N LEU A 23 7.86 5.73 -25.41
CA LEU A 23 6.78 6.30 -24.59
C LEU A 23 6.08 5.21 -23.77
N LEU A 24 5.69 4.09 -24.37
CA LEU A 24 5.08 2.96 -23.69
C LEU A 24 6.00 2.40 -22.60
N SER A 25 7.30 2.24 -22.89
CA SER A 25 8.29 1.78 -21.91
C SER A 25 8.38 2.74 -20.72
N GLN A 26 8.36 4.06 -20.97
CA GLN A 26 8.37 5.07 -19.91
C GLN A 26 7.10 5.02 -19.08
N CYS A 27 5.93 4.85 -19.71
CA CYS A 27 4.66 4.72 -19.02
C CYS A 27 4.64 3.49 -18.09
N PHE A 28 5.05 2.31 -18.59
CA PHE A 28 5.13 1.09 -17.76
C PHE A 28 6.14 1.22 -16.62
N ARG A 29 7.29 1.84 -16.90
CA ARG A 29 8.27 2.11 -15.85
C ARG A 29 7.72 3.04 -14.78
N LYS A 30 7.07 4.13 -15.20
CA LYS A 30 6.43 5.08 -14.27
C LYS A 30 5.36 4.38 -13.44
N TYR A 31 4.49 3.61 -14.06
CA TYR A 31 3.48 2.82 -13.38
C TYR A 31 4.08 1.87 -12.35
N GLY A 32 5.06 1.05 -12.75
CA GLY A 32 5.69 0.07 -11.84
C GLY A 32 6.46 0.69 -10.68
N ILE A 33 6.97 1.92 -10.82
CA ILE A 33 7.71 2.59 -9.74
C ILE A 33 6.80 3.38 -8.80
N TYR A 34 5.72 3.99 -9.32
CA TYR A 34 4.97 4.99 -8.56
C TYR A 34 3.52 4.62 -8.29
N ASP A 35 2.94 3.78 -9.14
CA ASP A 35 1.51 3.51 -9.11
C ASP A 35 1.18 2.05 -8.77
N LEU A 36 2.15 1.13 -8.85
CA LEU A 36 2.00 -0.25 -8.43
C LEU A 36 2.72 -0.48 -7.10
N ALA A 37 1.96 -0.79 -6.05
CA ALA A 37 2.50 -1.22 -4.78
C ALA A 37 2.11 -2.68 -4.52
N VAL A 38 3.11 -3.52 -4.22
CA VAL A 38 2.90 -4.91 -3.84
C VAL A 38 3.41 -5.09 -2.42
N VAL A 39 2.52 -5.49 -1.52
CA VAL A 39 2.79 -5.75 -0.10
C VAL A 39 2.63 -7.24 0.14
N GLU A 40 3.74 -7.92 0.42
CA GLU A 40 3.77 -9.35 0.72
C GLU A 40 3.87 -9.59 2.22
N ASN A 41 3.30 -10.69 2.69
CA ASN A 41 3.49 -11.10 4.08
C ASN A 41 4.93 -11.58 4.29
N ALA A 42 5.59 -11.05 5.33
CA ALA A 42 7.02 -11.24 5.63
C ALA A 42 7.47 -12.70 5.84
N GLN A 43 6.56 -13.66 5.85
CA GLN A 43 6.88 -15.08 6.07
C GLN A 43 7.57 -15.76 4.86
N TYR A 44 7.55 -15.19 3.68
CA TYR A 44 8.07 -15.83 2.46
C TYR A 44 9.38 -15.27 1.88
N GLY A 45 10.03 -14.37 2.55
CA GLY A 45 11.49 -14.11 2.39
C GLY A 45 11.96 -13.40 1.11
N TYR A 46 11.09 -12.95 0.21
CA TYR A 46 11.48 -12.22 -0.99
C TYR A 46 10.67 -10.93 -1.15
N LEU A 47 11.37 -9.79 -1.12
CA LEU A 47 10.83 -8.43 -1.35
C LEU A 47 9.68 -8.01 -0.41
N SER A 48 9.75 -8.36 0.86
CA SER A 48 8.90 -7.70 1.85
C SER A 48 9.22 -6.21 1.82
N LEU A 49 8.23 -5.38 1.53
CA LEU A 49 8.22 -4.03 2.08
C LEU A 49 8.42 -4.24 3.58
N ASN A 50 9.61 -3.97 4.06
CA ASN A 50 10.00 -4.15 5.43
C ASN A 50 8.89 -3.50 6.27
N LEU A 51 8.17 -4.27 7.09
CA LEU A 51 7.10 -3.76 7.98
C LEU A 51 7.60 -2.65 8.92
N GLU A 52 8.87 -2.31 8.82
CA GLU A 52 9.58 -1.27 9.54
C GLU A 52 9.63 0.06 8.76
N SER A 53 8.94 0.18 7.63
CA SER A 53 8.91 1.41 6.84
C SER A 53 7.57 1.63 6.17
N MET A 54 7.24 2.88 5.87
CA MET A 54 6.09 3.25 5.06
C MET A 54 6.50 4.12 3.87
N PRO A 55 5.88 3.95 2.69
CA PRO A 55 6.14 4.81 1.56
C PRO A 55 5.47 6.18 1.74
N VAL A 56 6.12 7.23 1.24
CA VAL A 56 5.50 8.55 1.08
C VAL A 56 4.85 8.58 -0.31
N ASN A 57 3.55 8.32 -0.36
CA ASN A 57 2.82 8.14 -1.62
C ASN A 57 1.96 9.34 -2.03
N ILE A 58 2.01 10.44 -1.27
CA ILE A 58 1.08 11.54 -1.46
C ILE A 58 1.69 12.62 -2.35
N ASP A 59 0.97 12.91 -3.44
CA ASP A 59 1.11 14.07 -4.32
C ASP A 59 2.54 14.61 -4.54
N TRP A 60 3.46 13.68 -4.83
CA TRP A 60 4.83 14.05 -5.14
C TRP A 60 4.86 14.83 -6.46
N PRO A 61 5.25 16.10 -6.48
CA PRO A 61 5.27 16.87 -7.71
C PRO A 61 6.33 16.33 -8.69
N ASP A 62 5.99 16.32 -9.97
CA ASP A 62 6.90 15.89 -11.05
C ASP A 62 8.19 16.72 -11.14
N THR A 63 8.21 17.89 -10.48
CA THR A 63 9.34 18.82 -10.43
C THR A 63 10.46 18.41 -9.47
N ILE A 64 10.17 17.54 -8.48
CA ILE A 64 11.21 17.05 -7.57
C ILE A 64 11.90 15.84 -8.21
N PRO A 65 13.24 15.88 -8.41
CA PRO A 65 13.95 14.78 -9.04
C PRO A 65 13.77 13.48 -8.26
N LYS A 66 13.02 12.57 -8.84
CA LYS A 66 12.82 11.22 -8.31
C LYS A 66 14.07 10.43 -8.68
N LYS A 67 15.06 10.37 -7.80
CA LYS A 67 16.16 9.43 -7.94
C LYS A 67 15.65 8.02 -7.67
N GLY A 68 14.84 7.45 -8.59
CA GLY A 68 14.60 6.02 -8.75
C GLY A 68 14.00 5.23 -7.56
N GLU A 69 13.92 5.82 -6.40
CA GLU A 69 13.45 5.20 -5.17
C GLU A 69 12.45 6.17 -4.52
N GLY A 70 11.23 5.70 -4.28
CA GLY A 70 10.26 6.44 -3.46
C GLY A 70 10.87 6.77 -2.09
N ILE A 71 10.38 7.79 -1.42
CA ILE A 71 10.78 8.04 -0.03
C ILE A 71 10.06 7.03 0.84
N PHE A 72 10.86 6.21 1.54
CA PHE A 72 10.39 5.30 2.57
C PHE A 72 10.79 5.85 3.94
N LEU A 73 9.82 6.00 4.81
CA LEU A 73 10.04 6.42 6.19
C LEU A 73 10.22 5.20 7.07
N ARG A 74 11.35 5.11 7.74
CA ARG A 74 11.67 4.01 8.65
C ARG A 74 11.03 4.24 10.01
N PHE A 75 10.48 3.17 10.58
CA PHE A 75 9.91 3.19 11.93
C PHE A 75 10.96 2.95 13.02
N THR A 76 12.05 2.30 12.63
CA THR A 76 13.08 1.80 13.55
C THR A 76 14.30 2.71 13.63
N ASP A 77 14.37 3.76 12.81
CA ASP A 77 15.58 4.56 12.65
C ASP A 77 15.23 6.03 12.40
N ILE A 78 16.27 6.85 12.50
CA ILE A 78 16.20 8.27 12.17
C ILE A 78 15.98 8.44 10.66
N ASN A 79 15.01 9.26 10.32
CA ASN A 79 14.72 9.61 8.93
C ASN A 79 15.45 10.88 8.53
N VAL A 80 15.97 10.93 7.31
CA VAL A 80 16.58 12.14 6.73
C VAL A 80 16.03 12.28 5.31
N VAL A 81 15.36 13.39 5.03
CA VAL A 81 14.76 13.67 3.72
C VAL A 81 15.21 15.04 3.20
N PRO A 82 15.20 15.28 1.88
CA PRO A 82 15.38 16.62 1.34
C PRO A 82 14.38 17.60 1.94
N LYS A 83 14.80 18.84 2.21
CA LYS A 83 13.95 19.86 2.82
C LYS A 83 12.68 20.12 2.01
N GLU A 84 12.77 20.08 0.68
CA GLU A 84 11.65 20.22 -0.25
C GLU A 84 10.65 19.04 -0.18
N ALA A 85 11.09 17.87 0.30
CA ALA A 85 10.26 16.68 0.48
C ALA A 85 9.53 16.64 1.83
N PHE A 86 10.02 17.36 2.83
CA PHE A 86 9.49 17.32 4.18
C PHE A 86 8.00 17.70 4.31
N PRO A 87 7.46 18.71 3.58
CA PRO A 87 6.03 19.01 3.60
C PRO A 87 5.15 17.83 3.15
N TYR A 88 5.62 17.01 2.19
CA TYR A 88 4.89 15.82 1.73
C TYR A 88 4.91 14.71 2.77
N VAL A 89 6.03 14.55 3.49
CA VAL A 89 6.12 13.66 4.66
C VAL A 89 5.09 14.08 5.71
N ALA A 90 5.05 15.36 6.07
CA ALA A 90 4.10 15.87 7.06
C ALA A 90 2.64 15.66 6.62
N ASN A 91 2.34 15.87 5.34
CA ASN A 91 1.02 15.61 4.78
C ASN A 91 0.67 14.12 4.83
N THR A 92 1.60 13.22 4.49
CA THR A 92 1.40 11.76 4.60
C THR A 92 1.05 11.35 6.02
N ILE A 93 1.80 11.80 7.01
CA ILE A 93 1.52 11.53 8.44
C ILE A 93 0.12 12.05 8.82
N LYS A 94 -0.24 13.25 8.37
CA LYS A 94 -1.57 13.83 8.63
C LYS A 94 -2.69 12.97 8.04
N GLN A 95 -2.54 12.50 6.81
CA GLN A 95 -3.55 11.65 6.15
C GLN A 95 -3.67 10.28 6.83
N ILE A 96 -2.54 9.68 7.22
CA ILE A 96 -2.53 8.44 7.99
C ILE A 96 -3.29 8.63 9.31
N ASN A 97 -3.08 9.73 10.02
CA ASN A 97 -3.77 9.99 11.27
C ASN A 97 -5.29 10.13 11.11
N ILE A 98 -5.77 10.64 9.98
CA ILE A 98 -7.22 10.68 9.68
C ILE A 98 -7.79 9.26 9.65
N VAL A 99 -7.10 8.33 8.98
CA VAL A 99 -7.49 6.92 8.90
C VAL A 99 -7.32 6.25 10.25
N MET A 100 -6.15 6.41 10.89
CA MET A 100 -5.85 5.80 12.20
C MET A 100 -6.85 6.22 13.28
N LYS A 101 -7.30 7.47 13.29
CA LYS A 101 -8.31 7.95 14.23
C LYS A 101 -9.64 7.21 14.12
N SER A 102 -10.00 6.75 12.93
CA SER A 102 -11.19 5.93 12.74
C SER A 102 -10.98 4.49 13.16
N LEU A 103 -9.76 3.96 12.99
CA LEU A 103 -9.42 2.57 13.26
C LEU A 103 -8.98 2.34 14.72
N ILE A 104 -8.07 3.17 15.22
CA ILE A 104 -7.51 3.08 16.58
C ILE A 104 -7.42 4.51 17.15
N PRO A 105 -8.52 5.05 17.72
CA PRO A 105 -8.59 6.44 18.18
C PRO A 105 -7.52 6.85 19.20
N GLU A 106 -6.96 5.88 19.90
CA GLU A 106 -5.98 6.09 20.98
C GLU A 106 -4.56 6.35 20.47
N ILE A 107 -4.31 6.14 19.16
CA ILE A 107 -2.98 6.28 18.56
C ILE A 107 -2.97 7.45 17.59
N ASN A 108 -2.01 8.35 17.78
CA ASN A 108 -1.68 9.41 16.84
C ASN A 108 -0.19 9.31 16.48
N ILE A 109 0.14 9.47 15.22
CA ILE A 109 1.52 9.38 14.73
C ILE A 109 2.06 10.79 14.56
N GLU A 110 3.26 11.06 15.07
CA GLU A 110 3.86 12.38 15.05
C GLU A 110 5.30 12.34 14.53
N ILE A 111 5.66 13.43 13.88
CA ILE A 111 7.06 13.74 13.58
C ILE A 111 7.67 14.32 14.86
N TYR A 112 8.74 13.71 15.32
CA TYR A 112 9.42 14.08 16.53
C TYR A 112 10.87 14.53 16.24
N ASN A 113 11.35 15.48 17.01
CA ASN A 113 12.74 15.94 16.99
C ASN A 113 13.22 16.31 15.56
N ALA A 114 12.40 17.08 14.84
CA ALA A 114 12.74 17.54 13.50
C ALA A 114 13.68 18.73 13.53
N PHE A 115 14.80 18.64 12.80
CA PHE A 115 15.77 19.75 12.65
C PHE A 115 16.47 19.73 11.28
N ASP A 116 16.93 20.90 10.86
CA ASP A 116 17.66 21.06 9.60
C ASP A 116 19.01 20.33 9.65
N LYS A 117 19.34 19.61 8.57
CA LYS A 117 20.57 18.84 8.41
C LYS A 117 21.09 18.94 6.98
N LEU A 118 22.38 19.10 6.82
CA LEU A 118 23.02 19.03 5.51
C LEU A 118 23.07 17.56 5.01
N LEU A 119 22.61 17.33 3.80
CA LEU A 119 22.68 16.00 3.14
C LEU A 119 24.12 15.75 2.63
N LYS A 120 24.43 14.48 2.32
CA LYS A 120 25.74 14.07 1.80
C LYS A 120 26.14 14.76 0.48
N ASP A 121 25.16 15.20 -0.30
CA ASP A 121 25.34 15.93 -1.56
C ASP A 121 25.41 17.46 -1.37
N GLY A 122 25.45 17.94 -0.13
CA GLY A 122 25.54 19.36 0.21
C GLY A 122 24.21 20.12 0.16
N LYS A 123 23.08 19.45 -0.07
CA LYS A 123 21.75 20.07 -0.07
C LYS A 123 21.16 20.11 1.33
N ASP A 124 20.20 21.02 1.50
CA ASP A 124 19.42 21.10 2.73
C ASP A 124 18.50 19.90 2.88
N GLY A 125 18.46 19.32 4.07
CA GLY A 125 17.58 18.23 4.46
C GLY A 125 16.98 18.46 5.83
N VAL A 126 16.04 17.61 6.21
CA VAL A 126 15.44 17.56 7.54
C VAL A 126 15.63 16.17 8.12
N GLN A 127 16.18 16.12 9.33
CA GLN A 127 16.27 14.89 10.13
C GLN A 127 15.14 14.85 11.14
N PHE A 128 14.50 13.69 11.31
CA PHE A 128 13.39 13.51 12.28
C PHE A 128 13.21 12.03 12.62
N GLU A 129 12.42 11.79 13.64
CA GLU A 129 11.93 10.47 14.04
C GLU A 129 10.42 10.42 13.93
N ILE A 130 9.85 9.21 13.83
CA ILE A 130 8.41 8.98 13.84
C ILE A 130 8.05 8.26 15.13
N ILE A 131 7.11 8.84 15.87
CA ILE A 131 6.64 8.30 17.15
C ILE A 131 5.13 8.08 17.12
N ALA A 132 4.67 7.16 17.96
CA ALA A 132 3.26 7.02 18.31
C ALA A 132 2.99 7.78 19.62
N MET A 133 1.89 8.52 19.64
CA MET A 133 1.33 9.14 20.83
C MET A 133 0.14 8.31 21.33
N ARG A 134 0.19 7.92 22.60
CA ARG A 134 -0.92 7.28 23.32
C ARG A 134 -1.26 8.12 24.55
N GLY A 135 -2.26 9.00 24.41
CA GLY A 135 -2.48 10.06 25.39
C GLY A 135 -1.27 10.97 25.48
N GLU A 136 -0.64 11.08 26.67
CA GLU A 136 0.56 11.88 26.89
C GLU A 136 1.88 11.10 26.66
N ASN A 137 1.80 9.79 26.43
CA ASN A 137 2.97 8.93 26.28
C ASN A 137 3.51 8.98 24.85
N ARG A 138 4.81 9.27 24.72
CA ARG A 138 5.58 9.22 23.47
C ARG A 138 6.26 7.87 23.33
N ILE A 139 5.91 7.12 22.31
CA ILE A 139 6.43 5.78 22.08
C ILE A 139 7.10 5.76 20.71
N PRO A 140 8.42 5.57 20.58
CA PRO A 140 9.04 5.35 19.29
C PRO A 140 8.35 4.16 18.57
N LEU A 141 8.06 4.30 17.28
CA LEU A 141 7.35 3.27 16.52
C LEU A 141 8.06 1.91 16.54
N LEU A 142 9.36 1.89 16.76
CA LEU A 142 10.13 0.67 16.98
C LEU A 142 9.50 -0.25 18.05
N TYR A 143 8.99 0.33 19.13
CA TYR A 143 8.43 -0.41 20.28
C TYR A 143 6.92 -0.68 20.15
N GLU A 144 6.28 -0.21 19.10
CA GLU A 144 4.88 -0.57 18.83
C GLU A 144 4.77 -2.03 18.37
N SER A 145 3.57 -2.60 18.55
CA SER A 145 3.30 -3.97 18.11
C SER A 145 3.46 -4.13 16.59
N ALA A 146 3.80 -5.33 16.15
CA ALA A 146 3.90 -5.64 14.72
C ALA A 146 2.60 -5.28 13.98
N GLY A 147 1.42 -5.59 14.54
CA GLY A 147 0.13 -5.27 13.94
C GLY A 147 -0.09 -3.77 13.74
N ILE A 148 0.33 -2.93 14.69
CA ILE A 148 0.24 -1.46 14.54
C ILE A 148 1.19 -0.96 13.46
N LYS A 149 2.42 -1.45 13.42
CA LYS A 149 3.38 -1.12 12.37
C LYS A 149 2.88 -1.53 10.98
N THR A 150 2.31 -2.73 10.86
CA THR A 150 1.66 -3.22 9.64
C THR A 150 0.53 -2.30 9.21
N LEU A 151 -0.36 -1.96 10.12
CA LEU A 151 -1.48 -1.07 9.83
C LEU A 151 -1.02 0.30 9.34
N ILE A 152 -0.04 0.93 10.00
CA ILE A 152 0.52 2.22 9.58
C ILE A 152 1.15 2.12 8.18
N SER A 153 1.90 1.07 7.91
CA SER A 153 2.52 0.83 6.59
C SER A 153 1.47 0.69 5.49
N ILE A 154 0.41 -0.07 5.75
CA ILE A 154 -0.69 -0.29 4.81
C ILE A 154 -1.54 0.98 4.65
N CYS A 155 -1.78 1.75 5.72
CA CYS A 155 -2.57 2.99 5.65
C CYS A 155 -2.05 3.98 4.63
N SER A 156 -0.73 4.16 4.51
CA SER A 156 -0.15 5.03 3.48
C SER A 156 -0.52 4.59 2.05
N ASN A 157 -0.45 3.28 1.80
CA ASN A 157 -0.83 2.71 0.50
C ASN A 157 -2.35 2.79 0.26
N LEU A 158 -3.17 2.54 1.28
CA LEU A 158 -4.62 2.65 1.18
C LEU A 158 -5.06 4.10 0.89
N VAL A 159 -4.42 5.08 1.52
CA VAL A 159 -4.65 6.51 1.23
C VAL A 159 -4.29 6.84 -0.22
N ALA A 160 -3.17 6.33 -0.73
CA ALA A 160 -2.78 6.52 -2.12
C ALA A 160 -3.81 5.88 -3.08
N CYS A 161 -4.23 4.65 -2.80
CA CYS A 161 -5.24 3.93 -3.57
C CYS A 161 -6.60 4.66 -3.54
N TYR A 162 -6.99 5.21 -2.39
CA TYR A 162 -8.22 5.98 -2.25
C TYR A 162 -8.23 7.25 -3.11
N ASN A 163 -7.09 7.95 -3.23
CA ASN A 163 -7.02 9.26 -3.86
C ASN A 163 -6.62 9.24 -5.34
N ARG A 164 -5.94 8.20 -5.83
CA ARG A 164 -5.28 8.18 -7.15
C ARG A 164 -5.86 7.10 -8.05
N GLU A 165 -6.38 7.50 -9.21
CA GLU A 165 -6.98 6.60 -10.21
C GLU A 165 -5.96 5.61 -10.82
N SER A 166 -4.70 6.03 -10.98
CA SER A 166 -3.64 5.17 -11.54
C SER A 166 -3.07 4.18 -10.54
N TYR A 167 -3.39 4.30 -9.23
CA TYR A 167 -2.75 3.51 -8.20
C TYR A 167 -3.35 2.11 -8.09
N CYS A 168 -2.48 1.09 -8.16
CA CYS A 168 -2.85 -0.30 -7.92
C CYS A 168 -2.11 -0.82 -6.69
N LEU A 169 -2.87 -1.18 -5.67
CA LEU A 169 -2.38 -1.77 -4.43
C LEU A 169 -2.67 -3.26 -4.41
N VAL A 170 -1.63 -4.07 -4.34
CA VAL A 170 -1.73 -5.53 -4.18
C VAL A 170 -1.23 -5.88 -2.78
N VAL A 171 -2.07 -6.54 -1.97
CA VAL A 171 -1.73 -6.90 -0.58
C VAL A 171 -1.96 -8.38 -0.37
N ASP A 172 -0.91 -9.09 0.04
CA ASP A 172 -1.06 -10.46 0.49
C ASP A 172 -1.44 -10.50 1.96
N GLU A 173 -2.48 -11.27 2.30
CA GLU A 173 -3.05 -11.36 3.66
C GLU A 173 -3.37 -9.99 4.28
N LEU A 174 -4.22 -9.20 3.63
CA LEU A 174 -4.64 -7.86 4.13
C LEU A 174 -5.19 -7.91 5.56
N ASP A 175 -5.76 -9.03 5.97
CA ASP A 175 -6.30 -9.28 7.31
C ASP A 175 -5.22 -9.56 8.38
N SER A 176 -3.95 -9.72 7.98
CA SER A 176 -2.87 -10.04 8.93
C SER A 176 -2.63 -8.87 9.89
N GLY A 177 -2.93 -9.10 11.18
CA GLY A 177 -2.79 -8.10 12.23
C GLY A 177 -3.91 -7.05 12.31
N ILE A 178 -4.93 -7.15 11.46
CA ILE A 178 -6.08 -6.25 11.47
C ILE A 178 -7.31 -6.99 12.05
N TYR A 179 -8.00 -6.38 13.00
CA TYR A 179 -9.24 -6.94 13.55
C TYR A 179 -10.34 -7.01 12.48
N GLU A 180 -11.12 -8.08 12.49
CA GLU A 180 -12.19 -8.34 11.51
C GLU A 180 -13.13 -7.13 11.31
N TYR A 181 -13.52 -6.45 12.40
CA TYR A 181 -14.34 -5.25 12.33
C TYR A 181 -13.66 -4.13 11.55
N LEU A 182 -12.37 -3.84 11.84
CA LEU A 182 -11.61 -2.77 11.17
C LEU A 182 -11.36 -3.07 9.70
N LEU A 183 -11.13 -4.34 9.37
CA LEU A 183 -11.03 -4.79 7.98
C LEU A 183 -12.34 -4.47 7.23
N GLY A 184 -13.48 -4.75 7.88
CA GLY A 184 -14.81 -4.45 7.33
C GLY A 184 -14.98 -2.97 7.00
N GLU A 185 -14.79 -2.10 7.96
CA GLU A 185 -14.90 -0.64 7.78
C GLU A 185 -13.97 -0.12 6.67
N CYS A 186 -12.74 -0.64 6.63
CA CYS A 186 -11.77 -0.28 5.60
C CYS A 186 -12.27 -0.67 4.19
N LEU A 187 -12.76 -1.90 4.04
CA LEU A 187 -13.23 -2.42 2.75
C LEU A 187 -14.49 -1.71 2.26
N GLU A 188 -15.44 -1.37 3.14
CA GLU A 188 -16.61 -0.57 2.79
C GLU A 188 -16.21 0.78 2.20
N VAL A 189 -15.29 1.50 2.86
CA VAL A 189 -14.80 2.78 2.37
C VAL A 189 -14.06 2.64 1.05
N MET A 190 -13.25 1.59 0.90
CA MET A 190 -12.50 1.36 -0.33
C MET A 190 -13.40 0.99 -1.50
N GLN A 191 -14.40 0.12 -1.28
CA GLN A 191 -15.35 -0.27 -2.33
C GLN A 191 -16.14 0.91 -2.88
N ASP A 192 -16.63 1.80 -2.00
CA ASP A 192 -17.53 2.87 -2.39
C ASP A 192 -16.83 4.09 -2.99
N LYS A 193 -15.60 4.38 -2.57
CA LYS A 193 -15.00 5.71 -2.78
C LYS A 193 -13.56 5.67 -3.30
N ALA A 194 -12.89 4.53 -3.30
CA ALA A 194 -11.51 4.49 -3.81
C ALA A 194 -11.49 4.73 -5.33
N LYS A 195 -10.53 5.52 -5.77
CA LYS A 195 -10.32 5.81 -7.19
C LYS A 195 -9.39 4.80 -7.85
N GLY A 196 -8.43 4.28 -7.09
CA GLY A 196 -7.48 3.27 -7.53
C GLY A 196 -8.01 1.86 -7.39
N GLN A 197 -7.17 0.88 -7.66
CA GLN A 197 -7.50 -0.53 -7.60
C GLN A 197 -6.85 -1.18 -6.37
N LEU A 198 -7.64 -1.86 -5.55
CA LEU A 198 -7.18 -2.70 -4.45
C LEU A 198 -7.37 -4.18 -4.82
N ILE A 199 -6.27 -4.94 -4.83
CA ILE A 199 -6.26 -6.40 -5.01
C ILE A 199 -5.66 -7.00 -3.75
N PHE A 200 -6.32 -7.95 -3.12
CA PHE A 200 -5.78 -8.55 -1.90
C PHE A 200 -6.18 -10.01 -1.73
N THR A 201 -5.39 -10.72 -0.94
CA THR A 201 -5.77 -12.02 -0.39
C THR A 201 -6.19 -11.86 1.06
N SER A 202 -7.09 -12.72 1.53
CA SER A 202 -7.52 -12.74 2.93
C SER A 202 -7.99 -14.13 3.34
N HIS A 203 -7.65 -14.53 4.55
CA HIS A 203 -8.19 -15.73 5.21
C HIS A 203 -9.44 -15.41 6.04
N ASN A 204 -9.70 -14.12 6.29
CA ASN A 204 -10.90 -13.67 6.98
C ASN A 204 -12.13 -13.76 6.07
N LEU A 205 -13.26 -14.09 6.63
CA LEU A 205 -14.52 -14.20 5.90
C LEU A 205 -15.31 -12.88 5.82
N ARG A 206 -14.84 -11.83 6.47
CA ARG A 206 -15.50 -10.51 6.45
C ARG A 206 -15.60 -9.90 5.05
N PRO A 207 -14.62 -10.01 4.16
CA PRO A 207 -14.76 -9.57 2.77
C PRO A 207 -15.96 -10.17 2.03
N LEU A 208 -16.36 -11.41 2.36
CA LEU A 208 -17.52 -12.06 1.76
C LEU A 208 -18.87 -11.44 2.16
N GLU A 209 -18.90 -10.64 3.21
CA GLU A 209 -20.11 -9.96 3.68
C GLU A 209 -20.24 -8.56 3.10
N ILE A 210 -19.12 -7.97 2.67
CA ILE A 210 -19.03 -6.56 2.29
C ILE A 210 -18.91 -6.41 0.78
N LEU A 211 -17.99 -7.18 0.16
CA LEU A 211 -17.67 -7.00 -1.24
C LEU A 211 -18.75 -7.62 -2.14
N GLU A 212 -18.95 -7.01 -3.30
CA GLU A 212 -19.80 -7.55 -4.35
C GLU A 212 -19.23 -8.86 -4.87
N ASN A 213 -20.10 -9.79 -5.24
CA ASN A 213 -19.71 -11.13 -5.71
C ASN A 213 -18.78 -11.09 -6.93
N ASP A 214 -18.92 -10.08 -7.79
CA ASP A 214 -18.08 -9.90 -8.98
C ASP A 214 -16.64 -9.53 -8.66
N SER A 215 -16.40 -9.00 -7.46
CA SER A 215 -15.06 -8.66 -6.94
C SER A 215 -14.38 -9.83 -6.22
N LEU A 216 -15.07 -10.96 -6.03
CA LEU A 216 -14.58 -12.10 -5.28
C LEU A 216 -14.04 -13.20 -6.20
N LEU A 217 -12.81 -13.63 -5.92
CA LEU A 217 -12.18 -14.79 -6.53
C LEU A 217 -11.84 -15.80 -5.42
N TYR A 218 -12.18 -17.04 -5.66
CA TYR A 218 -11.89 -18.14 -4.74
C TYR A 218 -10.75 -18.99 -5.28
N THR A 219 -9.78 -19.29 -4.46
CA THR A 219 -8.70 -20.23 -4.80
C THR A 219 -9.20 -21.67 -4.70
N THR A 220 -8.72 -22.54 -5.58
CA THR A 220 -9.04 -23.97 -5.58
C THR A 220 -7.77 -24.80 -5.60
N VAL A 221 -7.88 -26.07 -5.22
CA VAL A 221 -6.78 -27.05 -5.32
C VAL A 221 -6.65 -27.64 -6.73
N ASN A 222 -7.56 -27.30 -7.65
CA ASN A 222 -7.50 -27.77 -9.03
C ASN A 222 -6.44 -27.00 -9.83
N PRO A 223 -5.35 -27.62 -10.30
CA PRO A 223 -4.28 -26.92 -11.00
C PRO A 223 -4.71 -26.34 -12.36
N GLU A 224 -5.80 -26.83 -12.96
CA GLU A 224 -6.33 -26.29 -14.21
C GLU A 224 -7.23 -25.06 -14.02
N ASN A 225 -7.78 -24.89 -12.82
CA ASN A 225 -8.64 -23.78 -12.44
C ASN A 225 -8.30 -23.27 -11.04
N CYS A 226 -7.12 -22.68 -10.89
CA CYS A 226 -6.63 -22.18 -9.59
C CYS A 226 -7.51 -21.10 -8.98
N TYR A 227 -8.25 -20.35 -9.81
CA TYR A 227 -9.14 -19.27 -9.38
C TYR A 227 -10.50 -19.42 -10.05
N ILE A 228 -11.55 -19.35 -9.25
CA ILE A 228 -12.94 -19.41 -9.74
C ILE A 228 -13.76 -18.23 -9.22
N LYS A 229 -14.66 -17.74 -10.07
CA LYS A 229 -15.75 -16.84 -9.63
C LYS A 229 -16.94 -17.67 -9.18
N SER A 230 -17.59 -17.26 -8.09
CA SER A 230 -18.83 -17.91 -7.68
C SER A 230 -19.98 -17.44 -8.56
N THR A 231 -20.32 -18.23 -9.56
CA THR A 231 -21.47 -17.97 -10.45
C THR A 231 -22.83 -18.36 -9.84
N TYR A 232 -22.82 -19.06 -8.71
CA TYR A 232 -24.01 -19.63 -8.09
C TYR A 232 -24.60 -18.81 -6.94
N ILE A 233 -23.88 -17.81 -6.42
CA ILE A 233 -24.34 -17.00 -5.29
C ILE A 233 -25.07 -15.78 -5.86
N LYS A 234 -26.39 -15.74 -5.71
CA LYS A 234 -27.18 -14.55 -6.03
C LYS A 234 -26.87 -13.45 -5.01
N ASN A 235 -26.85 -12.19 -5.45
CA ASN A 235 -26.61 -11.01 -4.58
C ASN A 235 -27.58 -10.89 -3.38
N THR A 236 -28.66 -11.66 -3.36
CA THR A 236 -29.64 -11.72 -2.26
C THR A 236 -29.31 -12.79 -1.21
N GLN A 237 -28.24 -13.59 -1.40
CA GLN A 237 -27.85 -14.64 -0.46
C GLN A 237 -26.63 -14.21 0.35
N ASN A 238 -26.60 -14.60 1.64
CA ASN A 238 -25.43 -14.38 2.48
C ASN A 238 -24.24 -15.19 1.94
N THR A 239 -23.29 -14.49 1.30
CA THR A 239 -22.14 -15.06 0.61
C THR A 239 -21.27 -15.87 1.58
N ARG A 240 -21.07 -15.39 2.82
CA ARG A 240 -20.32 -16.11 3.87
C ARG A 240 -20.95 -17.46 4.20
N LEU A 241 -22.27 -17.52 4.41
CA LEU A 241 -22.95 -18.79 4.70
C LEU A 241 -22.92 -19.75 3.51
N SER A 242 -23.05 -19.24 2.29
CA SER A 242 -22.96 -20.03 1.06
C SER A 242 -21.57 -20.62 0.89
N TYR A 243 -20.52 -19.82 1.11
CA TYR A 243 -19.13 -20.25 1.10
C TYR A 243 -18.86 -21.37 2.11
N LEU A 244 -19.27 -21.17 3.38
CA LEU A 244 -19.10 -22.18 4.43
C LEU A 244 -19.84 -23.49 4.14
N ARG A 245 -21.01 -23.44 3.49
CA ARG A 245 -21.73 -24.63 3.05
C ARG A 245 -20.97 -25.36 1.95
N THR A 246 -20.44 -24.61 0.97
CA THR A 246 -19.65 -25.16 -0.15
C THR A 246 -18.41 -25.91 0.36
N ILE A 247 -17.68 -25.32 1.30
CA ILE A 247 -16.52 -26.00 1.93
C ILE A 247 -16.95 -27.28 2.64
N LYS A 248 -18.00 -27.23 3.46
CA LYS A 248 -18.51 -28.43 4.18
C LYS A 248 -18.96 -29.56 3.26
N LEU A 249 -19.43 -29.23 2.05
CA LEU A 249 -19.85 -30.20 1.05
C LEU A 249 -18.68 -30.69 0.15
N GLY A 250 -17.45 -30.28 0.45
CA GLY A 250 -16.27 -30.67 -0.33
C GLY A 250 -16.16 -29.98 -1.69
N GLY A 251 -16.84 -28.86 -1.88
CA GLY A 251 -16.89 -28.10 -3.14
C GLY A 251 -15.64 -27.31 -3.51
N GLN A 252 -14.55 -27.46 -2.76
CA GLN A 252 -13.22 -26.93 -3.11
C GLN A 252 -12.31 -27.99 -3.76
N LYS A 253 -12.89 -29.12 -4.19
CA LYS A 253 -12.16 -30.17 -4.90
C LYS A 253 -12.06 -29.88 -6.39
#